data_00731b4d656e4e781b51ed405af8a9a4
#
_entry.id   00731b4d656e4e781b51ed405af8a9a4
#
_cell.length_a   1.000
_cell.length_b   1.000
_cell.length_c   1.000
_cell.angle_alpha   90.00
_cell.angle_beta   90.00
_cell.angle_gamma   90.00
#
_symmetry.space_group_name_H-M   'P 1'
#
loop_
_entity.id
_entity.type
_entity.pdbx_description
1 polymer ?
#
loop_
_entity_poly.entity_id
_entity_poly.type
_entity_poly.pdbx_seq_one_letter_code
_entity_poly.pdbx_strand_id
1 'polypeptide(L)'
;MATFKVQIEDLVGAVGDDAALTQWLQDGTREVTNILPSNLKEYCYSKQTFTSNAANSEAETMITGQLGSVYAGSVECRQIRPMDKHKASSSSSIEFASATDPVYYVEGNKINILPASSSGIYYVVADPTVANTDSSISNFPNEMEYLVVLYASIKATEFLMVSEEDPELFAPIITTLKQDYDKGIQMLVAQGMPQPQQQQQGAR
;
A
#
# COMPACT_ATOMS: atom_id res chain seq x y z
N MET A 1 -22.02 2.79 9.48
CA MET A 1 -21.06 1.99 10.26
C MET A 1 -20.60 2.81 11.44
N ALA A 2 -20.14 2.17 12.53
CA ALA A 2 -19.49 2.88 13.63
C ALA A 2 -18.17 3.47 13.17
N THR A 3 -17.75 4.60 13.73
CA THR A 3 -16.42 5.16 13.45
C THR A 3 -15.33 4.27 14.01
N PHE A 4 -14.11 4.38 13.49
CA PHE A 4 -12.97 3.60 14.02
C PHE A 4 -12.73 3.85 15.49
N LYS A 5 -12.91 5.10 15.96
CA LYS A 5 -12.85 5.42 17.39
C LYS A 5 -13.80 4.54 18.21
N VAL A 6 -15.08 4.49 17.82
CA VAL A 6 -16.09 3.68 18.53
C VAL A 6 -15.71 2.20 18.52
N GLN A 7 -15.25 1.68 17.37
CA GLN A 7 -14.85 0.27 17.27
C GLN A 7 -13.66 -0.07 18.19
N ILE A 8 -12.69 0.83 18.31
CA ILE A 8 -11.53 0.66 19.20
C ILE A 8 -11.98 0.75 20.66
N GLU A 9 -12.75 1.78 21.00
CA GLU A 9 -13.23 2.00 22.38
C GLU A 9 -14.16 0.88 22.88
N ASP A 10 -14.90 0.22 21.98
CA ASP A 10 -15.70 -0.97 22.30
C ASP A 10 -14.82 -2.18 22.69
N LEU A 11 -13.58 -2.24 22.21
CA LEU A 11 -12.65 -3.33 22.50
C LEU A 11 -11.78 -3.08 23.73
N VAL A 12 -11.39 -1.82 23.99
CA VAL A 12 -10.34 -1.52 24.97
C VAL A 12 -10.76 -0.51 26.04
N GLY A 13 -11.94 0.10 25.88
CA GLY A 13 -12.39 1.21 26.73
C GLY A 13 -12.06 2.56 26.15
N ALA A 14 -12.48 3.64 26.84
CA ALA A 14 -12.34 5.00 26.37
C ALA A 14 -10.86 5.41 26.25
N VAL A 15 -10.49 5.95 25.11
CA VAL A 15 -9.15 6.48 24.83
C VAL A 15 -9.24 7.99 24.67
N GLY A 16 -8.66 8.73 25.61
CA GLY A 16 -8.78 10.20 25.65
C GLY A 16 -7.93 10.95 24.61
N ASP A 17 -7.08 10.27 23.84
CA ASP A 17 -6.16 10.89 22.86
C ASP A 17 -6.56 10.55 21.42
N ASP A 18 -7.38 11.42 20.83
CA ASP A 18 -7.85 11.28 19.44
C ASP A 18 -6.72 11.41 18.40
N ALA A 19 -5.67 12.16 18.71
CA ALA A 19 -4.54 12.31 17.81
C ALA A 19 -3.70 11.03 17.76
N ALA A 20 -3.46 10.42 18.93
CA ALA A 20 -2.78 9.14 19.02
C ALA A 20 -3.58 8.03 18.32
N LEU A 21 -4.91 7.97 18.51
CA LEU A 21 -5.78 7.02 17.80
C LEU A 21 -5.66 7.16 16.28
N THR A 22 -5.68 8.37 15.77
CA THR A 22 -5.51 8.62 14.33
C THR A 22 -4.14 8.17 13.84
N GLN A 23 -3.07 8.43 14.61
CA GLN A 23 -1.72 7.99 14.25
C GLN A 23 -1.62 6.46 14.24
N TRP A 24 -2.16 5.77 15.24
CA TRP A 24 -2.13 4.30 15.28
C TRP A 24 -2.93 3.66 14.14
N LEU A 25 -4.05 4.25 13.74
CA LEU A 25 -4.80 3.82 12.57
C LEU A 25 -3.98 3.97 11.28
N GLN A 26 -3.28 5.10 11.11
CA GLN A 26 -2.40 5.32 9.95
C GLN A 26 -1.23 4.34 9.91
N ASP A 27 -0.60 4.10 11.06
CA ASP A 27 0.51 3.14 11.18
C ASP A 27 0.03 1.71 10.90
N GLY A 28 -1.13 1.32 11.43
CA GLY A 28 -1.76 0.04 11.17
C GLY A 28 -2.14 -0.14 9.70
N THR A 29 -2.69 0.89 9.06
CA THR A 29 -3.01 0.87 7.63
C THR A 29 -1.75 0.68 6.79
N ARG A 30 -0.66 1.37 7.11
CA ARG A 30 0.64 1.21 6.43
C ARG A 30 1.21 -0.19 6.63
N GLU A 31 1.16 -0.72 7.85
CA GLU A 31 1.64 -2.07 8.14
C GLU A 31 0.86 -3.12 7.35
N VAL A 32 -0.46 -3.08 7.40
CA VAL A 32 -1.32 -4.02 6.67
C VAL A 32 -1.11 -3.89 5.15
N THR A 33 -1.04 -2.67 4.59
CA THR A 33 -0.79 -2.44 3.17
C THR A 33 0.52 -3.08 2.70
N ASN A 34 1.57 -3.03 3.52
CA ASN A 34 2.87 -3.61 3.18
C ASN A 34 2.83 -5.14 3.04
N ILE A 35 2.01 -5.81 3.82
CA ILE A 35 1.88 -7.28 3.83
C ILE A 35 0.76 -7.81 2.94
N LEU A 36 -0.07 -6.94 2.35
CA LEU A 36 -1.12 -7.35 1.41
C LEU A 36 -0.53 -8.14 0.24
N PRO A 37 -1.15 -9.25 -0.15
CA PRO A 37 -0.82 -9.95 -1.39
C PRO A 37 -1.15 -9.08 -2.61
N SER A 38 -0.49 -9.35 -3.74
CA SER A 38 -0.57 -8.50 -4.94
C SER A 38 -2.00 -8.25 -5.44
N ASN A 39 -2.86 -9.26 -5.36
CA ASN A 39 -4.27 -9.15 -5.77
C ASN A 39 -5.09 -8.19 -4.90
N LEU A 40 -4.76 -8.08 -3.61
CA LEU A 40 -5.42 -7.12 -2.71
C LEU A 40 -4.74 -5.74 -2.74
N LYS A 41 -3.45 -5.67 -3.04
CA LYS A 41 -2.76 -4.40 -3.26
C LYS A 41 -3.34 -3.57 -4.40
N GLU A 42 -4.00 -4.21 -5.38
CA GLU A 42 -4.67 -3.52 -6.48
C GLU A 42 -5.75 -2.54 -5.98
N TYR A 43 -6.41 -2.84 -4.86
CA TYR A 43 -7.37 -1.92 -4.23
C TYR A 43 -6.72 -0.67 -3.64
N CYS A 44 -5.42 -0.76 -3.30
CA CYS A 44 -4.67 0.35 -2.71
C CYS A 44 -4.02 1.27 -3.76
N TYR A 45 -4.17 0.99 -5.06
CA TYR A 45 -3.60 1.83 -6.09
C TYR A 45 -4.35 3.16 -6.22
N SER A 46 -3.57 4.23 -6.19
CA SER A 46 -4.00 5.58 -6.53
C SER A 46 -3.47 5.94 -7.91
N LYS A 47 -4.38 6.40 -8.80
CA LYS A 47 -4.04 6.87 -10.13
C LYS A 47 -3.55 8.30 -10.05
N GLN A 48 -2.35 8.55 -10.55
CA GLN A 48 -1.75 9.87 -10.69
C GLN A 48 -1.53 10.20 -12.15
N THR A 49 -1.64 11.47 -12.50
CA THR A 49 -1.42 11.96 -13.87
C THR A 49 -0.32 13.00 -13.87
N PHE A 50 0.49 13.01 -14.90
CA PHE A 50 1.45 14.08 -15.16
C PHE A 50 1.27 14.59 -16.59
N THR A 51 1.54 15.88 -16.81
CA THR A 51 1.19 16.57 -18.06
C THR A 51 2.39 16.82 -18.97
N SER A 52 3.60 16.69 -18.46
CA SER A 52 4.79 16.91 -19.27
C SER A 52 5.97 16.11 -18.71
N ASN A 53 6.63 15.41 -19.58
CA ASN A 53 7.90 14.77 -19.30
C ASN A 53 8.80 14.97 -20.51
N ALA A 54 9.44 16.13 -20.57
CA ALA A 54 10.47 16.37 -21.58
C ALA A 54 11.70 15.54 -21.23
N ALA A 55 12.12 14.66 -22.14
CA ALA A 55 13.35 13.91 -21.97
C ALA A 55 14.48 14.86 -21.59
N ASN A 56 15.06 14.68 -20.43
CA ASN A 56 16.20 15.40 -19.85
C ASN A 56 15.94 16.71 -19.09
N SER A 57 14.73 17.24 -19.00
CA SER A 57 14.51 18.51 -18.28
C SER A 57 13.45 18.48 -17.19
N GLU A 58 12.45 17.63 -17.33
CA GLU A 58 11.34 17.58 -16.39
C GLU A 58 10.93 16.14 -16.10
N ALA A 59 11.21 15.68 -14.92
CA ALA A 59 10.73 14.41 -14.41
C ALA A 59 9.58 14.66 -13.42
N GLU A 60 8.54 13.86 -13.50
CA GLU A 60 7.45 13.93 -12.55
C GLU A 60 7.93 13.45 -11.18
N THR A 61 7.68 14.25 -10.15
CA THR A 61 7.94 13.83 -8.77
C THR A 61 6.89 12.79 -8.38
N MET A 62 7.35 11.61 -8.02
CA MET A 62 6.50 10.52 -7.61
C MET A 62 5.93 10.79 -6.21
N ILE A 63 4.64 10.51 -6.03
CA ILE A 63 4.05 10.43 -4.69
C ILE A 63 4.72 9.29 -3.93
N THR A 64 4.97 9.49 -2.65
CA THR A 64 5.56 8.47 -1.78
C THR A 64 4.69 7.21 -1.79
N GLY A 65 5.32 6.07 -1.98
CA GLY A 65 4.65 4.78 -2.03
C GLY A 65 5.32 3.80 -2.99
N GLN A 66 4.75 2.61 -3.11
CA GLN A 66 5.23 1.60 -4.05
C GLN A 66 4.69 1.88 -5.45
N LEU A 67 5.58 2.11 -6.41
CA LEU A 67 5.20 2.32 -7.82
C LEU A 67 4.66 1.00 -8.41
N GLY A 68 3.48 1.09 -9.03
CA GLY A 68 2.89 0.03 -9.85
C GLY A 68 3.26 0.22 -11.33
N SER A 69 2.25 0.36 -12.19
CA SER A 69 2.47 0.55 -13.63
C SER A 69 2.53 2.03 -14.01
N VAL A 70 3.25 2.30 -15.09
CA VAL A 70 3.43 3.64 -15.68
C VAL A 70 2.99 3.59 -17.14
N TYR A 71 2.27 4.61 -17.60
CA TYR A 71 1.76 4.71 -18.97
C TYR A 71 2.19 6.02 -19.61
N ALA A 72 2.61 5.94 -20.86
CA ALA A 72 2.79 7.08 -21.74
C ALA A 72 1.56 7.17 -22.65
N GLY A 73 0.68 8.15 -22.39
CA GLY A 73 -0.63 8.16 -23.05
C GLY A 73 -1.45 6.92 -22.70
N SER A 74 -1.70 6.04 -23.67
CA SER A 74 -2.44 4.79 -23.51
C SER A 74 -1.57 3.53 -23.50
N VAL A 75 -0.26 3.66 -23.64
CA VAL A 75 0.68 2.54 -23.76
C VAL A 75 1.42 2.35 -22.43
N GLU A 76 1.43 1.13 -21.94
CA GLU A 76 2.18 0.78 -20.74
C GLU A 76 3.69 0.85 -21.00
N CYS A 77 4.42 1.48 -20.09
CA CYS A 77 5.86 1.67 -20.19
C CYS A 77 6.61 0.51 -19.55
N ARG A 78 7.59 -0.02 -20.23
CA ARG A 78 8.52 -1.02 -19.70
C ARG A 78 9.53 -0.35 -18.75
N GLN A 79 9.75 -0.91 -17.58
CA GLN A 79 10.75 -0.40 -16.63
C GLN A 79 12.18 -0.71 -17.10
N ILE A 80 13.05 0.28 -17.03
CA ILE A 80 14.49 0.11 -17.24
C ILE A 80 15.27 0.68 -16.06
N ARG A 81 16.55 0.33 -15.96
CA ARG A 81 17.44 0.96 -14.95
C ARG A 81 17.89 2.33 -15.43
N PRO A 82 18.12 3.31 -14.55
CA PRO A 82 18.59 4.64 -14.94
C PRO A 82 19.88 4.63 -15.77
N MET A 83 20.78 3.66 -15.52
CA MET A 83 22.03 3.51 -16.26
C MET A 83 21.83 3.05 -17.72
N ASP A 84 20.70 2.46 -18.06
CA ASP A 84 20.39 1.98 -19.41
C ASP A 84 19.66 3.07 -20.27
N LYS A 85 19.42 4.26 -19.71
CA LYS A 85 18.74 5.35 -20.41
C LYS A 85 19.37 5.72 -21.76
N HIS A 86 20.71 5.64 -21.88
CA HIS A 86 21.42 5.95 -23.11
C HIS A 86 21.14 4.92 -24.21
N LYS A 87 20.93 3.66 -23.87
CA LYS A 87 20.55 2.60 -24.83
C LYS A 87 19.12 2.81 -25.31
N ALA A 88 18.21 3.15 -24.39
CA ALA A 88 16.83 3.44 -24.71
C ALA A 88 16.67 4.71 -25.56
N SER A 89 17.60 5.65 -25.49
CA SER A 89 17.61 6.88 -26.31
C SER A 89 18.28 6.70 -27.66
N SER A 90 19.05 5.64 -27.91
CA SER A 90 19.80 5.41 -29.15
C SER A 90 18.99 4.59 -30.15
N SER A 91 18.66 5.17 -31.29
CA SER A 91 17.90 4.51 -32.37
C SER A 91 18.59 3.28 -32.96
N SER A 92 19.88 3.12 -32.75
CA SER A 92 20.65 1.93 -33.17
C SER A 92 20.64 0.80 -32.14
N SER A 93 20.10 1.04 -30.96
CA SER A 93 20.01 0.03 -29.88
C SER A 93 18.79 -0.87 -30.05
N ILE A 94 18.93 -2.15 -29.74
CA ILE A 94 17.79 -3.08 -29.64
C ILE A 94 16.84 -2.71 -28.51
N GLU A 95 17.31 -1.94 -27.53
CA GLU A 95 16.54 -1.47 -26.37
C GLU A 95 15.93 -0.08 -26.60
N PHE A 96 15.95 0.40 -27.87
CA PHE A 96 15.42 1.72 -28.22
C PHE A 96 13.95 1.87 -27.81
N ALA A 97 13.66 2.95 -27.11
CA ALA A 97 12.30 3.31 -26.73
C ALA A 97 11.56 4.00 -27.87
N SER A 98 10.37 3.53 -28.18
CA SER A 98 9.50 4.09 -29.22
C SER A 98 8.14 4.47 -28.64
N ALA A 99 7.31 5.15 -29.42
CA ALA A 99 5.94 5.47 -29.00
C ALA A 99 5.07 4.22 -28.78
N THR A 100 5.43 3.08 -29.38
CA THR A 100 4.74 1.79 -29.24
C THR A 100 5.39 0.87 -28.21
N ASP A 101 6.61 1.16 -27.78
CA ASP A 101 7.32 0.48 -26.70
C ASP A 101 8.02 1.54 -25.82
N PRO A 102 7.25 2.36 -25.09
CA PRO A 102 7.83 3.37 -24.23
C PRO A 102 8.47 2.71 -23.00
N VAL A 103 9.48 3.36 -22.44
CA VAL A 103 10.14 2.90 -21.23
C VAL A 103 10.11 3.97 -20.16
N TYR A 104 10.20 3.56 -18.91
CA TYR A 104 10.38 4.49 -17.81
C TYR A 104 11.51 4.04 -16.88
N TYR A 105 12.09 5.00 -16.19
CA TYR A 105 13.04 4.78 -15.11
C TYR A 105 12.79 5.75 -13.97
N VAL A 106 13.20 5.36 -12.78
CA VAL A 106 13.08 6.20 -11.58
C VAL A 106 14.48 6.65 -11.17
N GLU A 107 14.67 7.96 -11.06
CA GLU A 107 15.91 8.58 -10.63
C GLU A 107 15.60 9.66 -9.59
N GLY A 108 16.13 9.51 -8.37
CA GLY A 108 15.94 10.49 -7.30
C GLY A 108 14.46 10.75 -6.96
N ASN A 109 13.65 9.72 -6.82
CA ASN A 109 12.21 9.81 -6.58
C ASN A 109 11.41 10.52 -7.69
N LYS A 110 11.93 10.51 -8.91
CA LYS A 110 11.27 11.06 -10.10
C LYS A 110 11.10 9.99 -11.17
N ILE A 111 9.93 10.00 -11.83
CA ILE A 111 9.63 9.13 -12.96
C ILE A 111 10.01 9.86 -14.25
N ASN A 112 10.82 9.21 -15.06
CA ASN A 112 11.21 9.69 -16.37
C ASN A 112 10.72 8.71 -17.44
N ILE A 113 10.13 9.21 -18.51
CA ILE A 113 9.59 8.39 -19.62
C ILE A 113 10.38 8.68 -20.89
N LEU A 114 10.66 7.64 -21.67
CA LEU A 114 11.26 7.72 -22.99
C LEU A 114 10.41 6.93 -24.01
N PRO A 115 10.18 7.46 -25.24
CA PRO A 115 10.45 8.83 -25.63
C PRO A 115 9.65 9.82 -24.80
N ALA A 116 10.05 11.10 -24.80
CA ALA A 116 9.33 12.14 -24.08
C ALA A 116 7.85 12.15 -24.45
N SER A 117 6.97 12.13 -23.46
CA SER A 117 5.53 12.15 -23.64
C SER A 117 4.94 13.40 -23.02
N SER A 118 3.95 13.99 -23.70
CA SER A 118 3.25 15.19 -23.20
C SER A 118 2.27 14.87 -22.07
N SER A 119 1.92 13.61 -21.86
CA SER A 119 1.04 13.16 -20.79
C SER A 119 1.38 11.73 -20.40
N GLY A 120 1.17 11.43 -19.14
CA GLY A 120 1.34 10.08 -18.62
C GLY A 120 0.47 9.84 -17.38
N ILE A 121 0.38 8.59 -17.05
CA ILE A 121 -0.33 8.10 -15.88
C ILE A 121 0.60 7.14 -15.16
N TYR A 122 0.62 7.21 -13.83
CA TYR A 122 1.23 6.17 -13.03
C TYR A 122 0.31 5.78 -11.89
N TYR A 123 0.43 4.54 -11.48
CA TYR A 123 -0.27 4.00 -10.32
C TYR A 123 0.71 3.81 -9.18
N VAL A 124 0.32 4.24 -8.00
CA VAL A 124 1.14 4.13 -6.79
C VAL A 124 0.29 3.59 -5.64
N VAL A 125 0.83 2.64 -4.90
CA VAL A 125 0.29 2.27 -3.59
C VAL A 125 0.74 3.36 -2.63
N ALA A 126 -0.11 4.38 -2.48
CA ALA A 126 0.11 5.42 -1.47
C ALA A 126 -0.36 4.89 -0.10
N ASP A 127 0.26 5.39 0.96
CA ASP A 127 -0.25 5.12 2.32
C ASP A 127 -1.65 5.72 2.44
N PRO A 128 -2.71 4.91 2.64
CA PRO A 128 -4.05 5.43 2.79
C PRO A 128 -4.12 6.34 4.02
N THR A 129 -4.81 7.47 3.87
CA THR A 129 -5.09 8.35 5.00
C THR A 129 -6.37 7.91 5.69
N VAL A 130 -6.33 7.84 7.01
CA VAL A 130 -7.46 7.47 7.85
C VAL A 130 -7.47 8.34 9.11
N ALA A 131 -8.65 8.70 9.58
CA ALA A 131 -8.86 9.40 10.84
C ALA A 131 -9.72 8.55 11.78
N ASN A 132 -9.64 8.81 13.08
CA ASN A 132 -10.43 8.12 14.09
C ASN A 132 -11.95 8.32 13.92
N THR A 133 -12.35 9.41 13.25
CA THR A 133 -13.75 9.75 12.95
C THR A 133 -14.29 9.04 11.69
N ASP A 134 -13.43 8.43 10.89
CA ASP A 134 -13.84 7.72 9.69
C ASP A 134 -14.49 6.37 10.04
N SER A 135 -15.30 5.85 9.13
CA SER A 135 -15.96 4.55 9.26
C SER A 135 -15.51 3.54 8.20
N SER A 136 -14.61 3.96 7.31
CA SER A 136 -13.97 3.14 6.27
C SER A 136 -12.68 3.81 5.79
N ILE A 137 -11.79 3.03 5.16
CA ILE A 137 -10.52 3.50 4.64
C ILE A 137 -10.60 3.58 3.10
N SER A 138 -10.41 4.76 2.54
CA SER A 138 -10.41 4.94 1.09
C SER A 138 -9.21 4.25 0.44
N ASN A 139 -9.43 3.62 -0.71
CA ASN A 139 -8.41 2.86 -1.44
C ASN A 139 -7.75 1.76 -0.58
N PHE A 140 -8.59 1.02 0.14
CA PHE A 140 -8.15 -0.09 0.99
C PHE A 140 -9.19 -1.22 0.94
N PRO A 141 -8.79 -2.50 1.00
CA PRO A 141 -9.75 -3.61 1.03
C PRO A 141 -10.59 -3.59 2.30
N ASN A 142 -11.91 -3.46 2.18
CA ASN A 142 -12.82 -3.38 3.33
C ASN A 142 -12.69 -4.61 4.26
N GLU A 143 -12.42 -5.78 3.68
CA GLU A 143 -12.23 -7.02 4.43
C GLU A 143 -11.02 -6.98 5.37
N MET A 144 -10.10 -6.06 5.14
CA MET A 144 -8.86 -5.94 5.92
C MET A 144 -8.88 -4.78 6.94
N GLU A 145 -9.94 -3.97 6.94
CA GLU A 145 -10.08 -2.85 7.88
C GLU A 145 -10.06 -3.31 9.35
N TYR A 146 -10.59 -4.51 9.62
CA TYR A 146 -10.57 -5.06 10.97
C TYR A 146 -9.16 -5.27 11.53
N LEU A 147 -8.18 -5.58 10.66
CA LEU A 147 -6.77 -5.70 11.08
C LEU A 147 -6.20 -4.35 11.51
N VAL A 148 -6.59 -3.27 10.83
CA VAL A 148 -6.19 -1.92 11.20
C VAL A 148 -6.79 -1.53 12.55
N VAL A 149 -8.06 -1.89 12.78
CA VAL A 149 -8.73 -1.69 14.08
C VAL A 149 -8.03 -2.48 15.17
N LEU A 150 -7.70 -3.75 14.93
CA LEU A 150 -6.99 -4.59 15.91
C LEU A 150 -5.60 -4.01 16.23
N TYR A 151 -4.85 -3.58 15.20
CA TYR A 151 -3.55 -2.94 15.41
C TYR A 151 -3.67 -1.70 16.30
N ALA A 152 -4.60 -0.79 15.97
CA ALA A 152 -4.83 0.42 16.75
C ALA A 152 -5.32 0.10 18.17
N SER A 153 -6.15 -0.93 18.34
CA SER A 153 -6.59 -1.40 19.66
C SER A 153 -5.46 -1.95 20.52
N ILE A 154 -4.51 -2.67 19.92
CA ILE A 154 -3.29 -3.12 20.63
C ILE A 154 -2.50 -1.91 21.12
N LYS A 155 -2.28 -0.89 20.27
CA LYS A 155 -1.58 0.33 20.64
C LYS A 155 -2.31 1.14 21.70
N ALA A 156 -3.63 1.23 21.61
CA ALA A 156 -4.47 1.88 22.59
C ALA A 156 -4.38 1.16 23.96
N THR A 157 -4.38 -0.18 23.96
CA THR A 157 -4.22 -0.96 25.20
C THR A 157 -2.83 -0.75 25.81
N GLU A 158 -1.78 -0.74 25.00
CA GLU A 158 -0.41 -0.43 25.45
C GLU A 158 -0.33 0.96 26.09
N PHE A 159 -1.01 1.94 25.51
CA PHE A 159 -1.11 3.30 26.06
C PHE A 159 -1.86 3.34 27.39
N LEU A 160 -3.02 2.68 27.48
CA LEU A 160 -3.84 2.64 28.69
C LEU A 160 -3.12 1.92 29.84
N MET A 161 -2.39 0.84 29.57
CA MET A 161 -1.55 0.16 30.57
C MET A 161 -0.54 1.09 31.24
N VAL A 162 0.00 2.04 30.49
CA VAL A 162 0.98 2.99 31.02
C VAL A 162 0.30 4.15 31.73
N SER A 163 -0.83 4.65 31.19
CA SER A 163 -1.51 5.83 31.72
C SER A 163 -2.31 5.54 33.00
N GLU A 164 -2.88 4.35 33.12
CA GLU A 164 -3.69 3.96 34.27
C GLU A 164 -2.90 3.17 35.31
N GLU A 165 -1.64 2.83 35.04
CA GLU A 165 -0.74 2.06 35.94
C GLU A 165 -1.34 0.71 36.40
N ASP A 166 -2.27 0.14 35.60
CA ASP A 166 -2.93 -1.15 35.88
C ASP A 166 -2.63 -2.20 34.78
N PRO A 167 -1.42 -2.79 34.79
CA PRO A 167 -1.05 -3.79 33.80
C PRO A 167 -1.85 -5.10 33.94
N GLU A 168 -2.36 -5.41 35.12
CA GLU A 168 -3.07 -6.67 35.39
C GLU A 168 -4.44 -6.69 34.70
N LEU A 169 -5.10 -5.55 34.59
CA LEU A 169 -6.37 -5.39 33.90
C LEU A 169 -6.21 -5.53 32.37
N PHE A 170 -5.18 -4.93 31.81
CA PHE A 170 -5.01 -4.84 30.35
C PHE A 170 -4.23 -6.02 29.75
N ALA A 171 -3.42 -6.76 30.51
CA ALA A 171 -2.62 -7.88 30.00
C ALA A 171 -3.44 -8.98 29.31
N PRO A 172 -4.60 -9.44 29.79
CA PRO A 172 -5.40 -10.42 29.08
C PRO A 172 -6.00 -9.84 27.78
N ILE A 173 -6.41 -8.57 27.79
CA ILE A 173 -7.00 -7.91 26.62
C ILE A 173 -5.96 -7.83 25.49
N ILE A 174 -4.77 -7.31 25.78
CA ILE A 174 -3.71 -7.18 24.76
C ILE A 174 -3.26 -8.55 24.22
N THR A 175 -3.25 -9.58 25.07
CA THR A 175 -2.91 -10.94 24.66
C THR A 175 -3.92 -11.47 23.64
N THR A 176 -5.21 -11.27 23.88
CA THR A 176 -6.28 -11.69 22.97
C THR A 176 -6.21 -10.91 21.65
N LEU A 177 -6.07 -9.59 21.72
CA LEU A 177 -5.97 -8.74 20.51
C LEU A 177 -4.77 -9.11 19.64
N LYS A 178 -3.60 -9.37 20.26
CA LYS A 178 -2.41 -9.84 19.52
C LYS A 178 -2.63 -11.20 18.86
N GLN A 179 -3.27 -12.14 19.55
CA GLN A 179 -3.59 -13.45 18.97
C GLN A 179 -4.54 -13.33 17.78
N ASP A 180 -5.55 -12.47 17.86
CA ASP A 180 -6.51 -12.29 16.76
C ASP A 180 -5.89 -11.53 15.59
N TYR A 181 -5.03 -10.56 15.85
CA TYR A 181 -4.23 -9.90 14.83
C TYR A 181 -3.32 -10.90 14.10
N ASP A 182 -2.55 -11.70 14.83
CA ASP A 182 -1.65 -12.71 14.26
C ASP A 182 -2.39 -13.74 13.41
N LYS A 183 -3.57 -14.21 13.86
CA LYS A 183 -4.42 -15.11 13.05
C LYS A 183 -4.87 -14.43 11.76
N GLY A 184 -5.28 -13.16 11.82
CA GLY A 184 -5.69 -12.40 10.66
C GLY A 184 -4.55 -12.23 9.65
N ILE A 185 -3.35 -11.92 10.13
CA ILE A 185 -2.14 -11.84 9.29
C ILE A 185 -1.81 -13.21 8.66
N GLN A 186 -1.89 -14.30 9.41
CA GLN A 186 -1.65 -15.63 8.87
C GLN A 186 -2.65 -16.01 7.76
N MET A 187 -3.94 -15.67 7.95
CA MET A 187 -4.96 -15.88 6.91
C MET A 187 -4.66 -15.06 5.65
N LEU A 188 -4.22 -13.81 5.81
CA LEU A 188 -3.86 -12.93 4.71
C LEU A 188 -2.67 -13.49 3.91
N VAL A 189 -1.62 -13.92 4.59
CA VAL A 189 -0.44 -14.51 3.95
C VAL A 189 -0.80 -15.82 3.24
N ALA A 190 -1.66 -16.64 3.84
CA ALA A 190 -2.13 -17.88 3.23
C ALA A 190 -2.93 -17.65 1.94
N GLN A 191 -3.71 -16.56 1.84
CA GLN A 191 -4.42 -16.18 0.62
C GLN A 191 -3.49 -15.72 -0.51
N GLY A 192 -2.33 -15.17 -0.16
CA GLY A 192 -1.31 -14.75 -1.13
C GLY A 192 -0.44 -15.88 -1.67
N MET A 193 -0.48 -17.06 -1.07
CA MET A 193 0.29 -18.21 -1.58
C MET A 193 -0.40 -18.82 -2.80
N PRO A 194 0.33 -19.06 -3.92
CA PRO A 194 -0.23 -19.77 -5.06
C PRO A 194 -0.71 -21.14 -4.59
N GLN A 195 -1.98 -21.43 -4.77
CA GLN A 195 -2.55 -22.74 -4.48
C GLN A 195 -1.79 -23.79 -5.32
N PRO A 196 -1.29 -24.89 -4.71
CA PRO A 196 -0.68 -25.95 -5.47
C PRO A 196 -1.71 -26.46 -6.48
N GLN A 197 -1.40 -26.31 -7.77
CA GLN A 197 -2.23 -26.86 -8.84
C GLN A 197 -2.40 -28.34 -8.55
N GLN A 198 -3.60 -28.74 -8.16
CA GLN A 198 -3.98 -30.16 -8.14
C GLN A 198 -3.79 -30.66 -9.58
N GLN A 199 -2.69 -31.36 -9.82
CA GLN A 199 -2.52 -32.12 -11.04
C GLN A 199 -3.72 -33.07 -11.12
N GLN A 200 -4.66 -32.75 -12.00
CA GLN A 200 -5.65 -33.72 -12.44
C GLN A 200 -4.87 -34.89 -13.05
N GLN A 201 -4.63 -35.89 -12.24
CA GLN A 201 -4.22 -37.20 -12.76
C GLN A 201 -5.39 -37.67 -13.63
N GLY A 202 -5.21 -37.48 -14.94
CA GLY A 202 -6.10 -38.06 -15.93
C GLY A 202 -6.06 -39.56 -15.78
N ALA A 203 -7.18 -40.11 -15.35
CA ALA A 203 -7.44 -41.53 -15.43
C ALA A 203 -7.36 -41.95 -16.92
N ARG A 204 -6.40 -42.80 -17.24
CA ARG A 204 -6.41 -43.63 -18.46
C ARG A 204 -7.21 -44.87 -18.20
#